data_128c599707006c7a7b7d2875dede9a91
#
_entry.id   128c599707006c7a7b7d2875dede9a91
#
_cell.length_a   1.000
_cell.length_b   1.000
_cell.length_c   1.000
_cell.angle_alpha   90.00
_cell.angle_beta   90.00
_cell.angle_gamma   90.00
#
_symmetry.space_group_name_H-M   'P 1'
#
loop_
_entity.id
_entity.type
_entity.pdbx_description
1 polymer ?
#
loop_
_entity_poly.entity_id
_entity_poly.type
_entity_poly.pdbx_seq_one_letter_code
_entity_poly.pdbx_strand_id
1 'polypeptide(L)'
;MSRAEVLIITEGATEREVGNVLYQKGILHNGLTSRLPSGIRPRQGYDAVVDILTNENNPLLALQGTGGKVLFVLDQEDSPSPLDRKDQFLRDLQQRDKYGFWHGILFAHSLVGVNIFEYQANNLHLVLHISDAIVPGISRRDFDGYILNILQNSNINQQVVSRIDERQNCQQLLHKAEIEFTNLMVSNGYLWTHAKSWLYAYITAFQYRGSHVWFARDVVKYTPDDELRQVFASLIAAWNRF
;
A
#
# COMPACT_ATOMS: atom_id res chain seq x y z
N MET A 1 -16.06 2.99 -26.33
CA MET A 1 -14.98 2.06 -25.97
C MET A 1 -14.96 1.92 -24.47
N SER A 2 -15.14 0.72 -23.91
CA SER A 2 -14.98 0.51 -22.46
C SER A 2 -13.51 0.76 -22.12
N ARG A 3 -13.26 1.56 -21.08
CA ARG A 3 -11.89 1.76 -20.56
C ARG A 3 -11.38 0.40 -20.06
N ALA A 4 -10.12 0.07 -20.35
CA ALA A 4 -9.51 -1.13 -19.80
C ALA A 4 -9.50 -1.04 -18.27
N GLU A 5 -9.94 -2.10 -17.59
CA GLU A 5 -9.99 -2.17 -16.15
C GLU A 5 -8.73 -2.85 -15.59
N VAL A 6 -8.22 -2.36 -14.49
CA VAL A 6 -7.17 -2.99 -13.69
C VAL A 6 -7.79 -3.49 -12.39
N LEU A 7 -7.66 -4.78 -12.13
CA LEU A 7 -8.02 -5.37 -10.85
C LEU A 7 -6.92 -5.05 -9.83
N ILE A 8 -7.26 -4.45 -8.70
CA ILE A 8 -6.30 -4.12 -7.64
C ILE A 8 -6.52 -5.07 -6.46
N ILE A 9 -5.47 -5.74 -6.03
CA ILE A 9 -5.47 -6.64 -4.88
C ILE A 9 -4.43 -6.13 -3.88
N THR A 10 -4.87 -5.81 -2.66
CA THR A 10 -4.05 -5.22 -1.60
C THR A 10 -4.11 -6.05 -0.33
N GLU A 11 -3.09 -5.98 0.52
CA GLU A 11 -3.10 -6.63 1.83
C GLU A 11 -4.06 -5.95 2.80
N GLY A 12 -4.25 -4.65 2.69
CA GLY A 12 -5.01 -3.87 3.66
C GLY A 12 -5.99 -2.88 3.04
N ALA A 13 -6.77 -2.26 3.94
CA ALA A 13 -7.70 -1.22 3.57
C ALA A 13 -7.01 0.13 3.33
N THR A 14 -5.84 0.36 3.92
CA THR A 14 -5.09 1.61 3.77
C THR A 14 -4.67 1.81 2.32
N GLU A 15 -4.05 0.80 1.71
CA GLU A 15 -3.60 0.81 0.31
C GLU A 15 -4.76 1.10 -0.64
N ARG A 16 -5.90 0.47 -0.37
CA ARG A 16 -7.11 0.65 -1.18
C ARG A 16 -7.63 2.08 -1.09
N GLU A 17 -7.80 2.61 0.12
CA GLU A 17 -8.37 3.95 0.31
C GLU A 17 -7.41 5.05 -0.18
N VAL A 18 -6.11 4.88 0.05
CA VAL A 18 -5.08 5.78 -0.48
C VAL A 18 -5.03 5.69 -2.01
N GLY A 19 -5.03 4.49 -2.58
CA GLY A 19 -5.09 4.29 -4.03
C GLY A 19 -6.28 4.98 -4.67
N ASN A 20 -7.46 4.93 -4.03
CA ASN A 20 -8.65 5.65 -4.49
C ASN A 20 -8.44 7.17 -4.51
N VAL A 21 -7.79 7.73 -3.48
CA VAL A 21 -7.50 9.18 -3.46
C VAL A 21 -6.50 9.56 -4.55
N LEU A 22 -5.42 8.78 -4.72
CA LEU A 22 -4.43 9.00 -5.79
C LEU A 22 -5.08 8.96 -7.18
N TYR A 23 -6.03 8.04 -7.38
CA TYR A 23 -6.80 7.95 -8.61
C TYR A 23 -7.70 9.17 -8.81
N GLN A 24 -8.47 9.59 -7.77
CA GLN A 24 -9.35 10.77 -7.82
C GLN A 24 -8.57 12.07 -8.08
N LYS A 25 -7.35 12.18 -7.57
CA LYS A 25 -6.44 13.30 -7.81
C LYS A 25 -5.76 13.26 -9.21
N GLY A 26 -5.99 12.21 -10.00
CA GLY A 26 -5.36 12.04 -11.31
C GLY A 26 -3.86 11.74 -11.25
N ILE A 27 -3.37 11.26 -10.12
CA ILE A 27 -1.97 10.86 -9.93
C ILE A 27 -1.74 9.47 -10.53
N LEU A 28 -2.66 8.53 -10.29
CA LEU A 28 -2.72 7.26 -10.98
C LEU A 28 -3.55 7.42 -12.27
N HIS A 29 -2.95 7.99 -13.30
CA HIS A 29 -3.68 8.34 -14.51
C HIS A 29 -2.98 7.83 -15.77
N ASN A 30 -3.52 6.76 -16.33
CA ASN A 30 -3.16 6.26 -17.66
C ASN A 30 -4.41 5.88 -18.49
N GLY A 31 -5.56 6.47 -18.17
CA GLY A 31 -6.82 6.18 -18.85
C GLY A 31 -7.50 4.87 -18.44
N LEU A 32 -6.93 4.16 -17.46
CA LEU A 32 -7.49 2.92 -16.92
C LEU A 32 -8.47 3.21 -15.78
N THR A 33 -9.45 2.34 -15.59
CA THR A 33 -10.31 2.35 -14.41
C THR A 33 -9.84 1.28 -13.44
N SER A 34 -9.75 1.63 -12.15
CA SER A 34 -9.49 0.63 -11.12
C SER A 34 -10.78 -0.12 -10.79
N ARG A 35 -10.68 -1.43 -10.62
CA ARG A 35 -11.74 -2.27 -10.11
C ARG A 35 -11.24 -3.05 -8.92
N LEU A 36 -11.97 -2.97 -7.82
CA LEU A 36 -11.79 -3.89 -6.71
C LEU A 36 -12.58 -5.18 -7.01
N PRO A 37 -12.05 -6.36 -6.65
CA PRO A 37 -12.77 -7.59 -6.84
C PRO A 37 -14.12 -7.55 -6.15
N SER A 38 -15.21 -7.77 -6.89
CA SER A 38 -16.54 -7.88 -6.31
C SER A 38 -16.62 -9.13 -5.43
N GLY A 39 -17.11 -8.98 -4.21
CA GLY A 39 -17.28 -10.11 -3.28
C GLY A 39 -16.07 -10.42 -2.39
N ILE A 40 -14.91 -9.82 -2.63
CA ILE A 40 -13.83 -9.86 -1.67
C ILE A 40 -14.14 -8.85 -0.57
N ARG A 41 -14.73 -9.32 0.52
CA ARG A 41 -14.60 -8.58 1.78
C ARG A 41 -13.12 -8.51 2.08
N PRO A 42 -12.55 -7.34 2.34
CA PRO A 42 -11.14 -7.24 2.69
C PRO A 42 -10.92 -8.01 3.99
N ARG A 43 -10.57 -9.28 3.88
CA ARG A 43 -9.83 -9.92 4.94
C ARG A 43 -8.52 -9.15 4.94
N GLN A 44 -8.12 -8.68 6.09
CA GLN A 44 -6.90 -7.92 6.21
C GLN A 44 -5.72 -8.88 6.37
N GLY A 45 -4.63 -8.55 5.69
CA GLY A 45 -3.35 -9.20 5.84
C GLY A 45 -3.00 -10.19 4.72
N TYR A 46 -1.74 -10.50 4.68
CA TYR A 46 -1.08 -11.33 3.68
C TYR A 46 -1.74 -12.70 3.47
N ASP A 47 -1.98 -13.43 4.56
CA ASP A 47 -2.60 -14.77 4.47
C ASP A 47 -3.99 -14.73 3.82
N ALA A 48 -4.75 -13.66 4.04
CA ALA A 48 -6.06 -13.53 3.42
C ALA A 48 -5.95 -13.29 1.91
N VAL A 49 -4.91 -12.58 1.45
CA VAL A 49 -4.62 -12.42 0.03
C VAL A 49 -4.24 -13.77 -0.59
N VAL A 50 -3.33 -14.50 0.04
CA VAL A 50 -2.92 -15.84 -0.43
C VAL A 50 -4.11 -16.79 -0.47
N ASP A 51 -4.91 -16.83 0.60
CA ASP A 51 -6.08 -17.72 0.67
C ASP A 51 -7.09 -17.47 -0.45
N ILE A 52 -7.38 -16.19 -0.78
CA ILE A 52 -8.34 -15.88 -1.83
C ILE A 52 -7.80 -16.19 -3.22
N LEU A 53 -6.49 -16.05 -3.42
CA LEU A 53 -5.82 -16.31 -4.69
C LEU A 53 -5.57 -17.80 -4.95
N THR A 54 -5.78 -18.66 -3.94
CA THR A 54 -5.51 -20.11 -4.05
C THR A 54 -6.76 -20.97 -3.88
N ASN A 55 -7.92 -20.36 -3.62
CA ASN A 55 -9.19 -21.08 -3.48
C ASN A 55 -10.09 -20.96 -4.73
N GLU A 56 -11.26 -21.58 -4.68
CA GLU A 56 -12.25 -21.59 -5.77
C GLU A 56 -12.79 -20.20 -6.16
N ASN A 57 -12.71 -19.23 -5.25
CA ASN A 57 -13.13 -17.85 -5.46
C ASN A 57 -12.00 -16.95 -5.99
N ASN A 58 -10.88 -17.54 -6.44
CA ASN A 58 -9.78 -16.78 -7.01
C ASN A 58 -10.28 -15.93 -8.19
N PRO A 59 -10.25 -14.59 -8.07
CA PRO A 59 -10.77 -13.69 -9.10
C PRO A 59 -9.99 -13.80 -10.43
N LEU A 60 -8.78 -14.36 -10.39
CA LEU A 60 -7.93 -14.52 -11.58
C LEU A 60 -8.36 -15.71 -12.42
N LEU A 61 -9.06 -16.70 -11.86
CA LEU A 61 -9.58 -17.82 -12.65
C LEU A 61 -10.52 -17.34 -13.77
N ALA A 62 -11.31 -16.30 -13.50
CA ALA A 62 -12.19 -15.72 -14.51
C ALA A 62 -11.42 -14.98 -15.64
N LEU A 63 -10.15 -14.64 -15.40
CA LEU A 63 -9.28 -13.99 -16.39
C LEU A 63 -8.49 -15.00 -17.24
N GLN A 64 -8.47 -16.29 -16.87
CA GLN A 64 -7.87 -17.32 -17.69
C GLN A 64 -8.63 -17.42 -19.02
N GLY A 65 -7.94 -17.23 -20.13
CA GLY A 65 -8.52 -17.27 -21.47
C GLY A 65 -9.17 -15.97 -21.98
N THR A 66 -9.60 -15.08 -21.10
CA THR A 66 -10.12 -13.76 -21.50
C THR A 66 -9.07 -12.67 -21.43
N GLY A 67 -8.03 -12.88 -20.63
CA GLY A 67 -7.02 -11.91 -20.33
C GLY A 67 -7.45 -10.89 -19.28
N GLY A 68 -6.51 -10.07 -18.80
CA GLY A 68 -6.79 -9.03 -17.82
C GLY A 68 -5.53 -8.38 -17.27
N LYS A 69 -5.74 -7.28 -16.55
CA LYS A 69 -4.68 -6.50 -15.90
C LYS A 69 -4.88 -6.54 -14.40
N VAL A 70 -3.86 -6.91 -13.66
CA VAL A 70 -3.94 -7.06 -12.20
C VAL A 70 -2.73 -6.41 -11.53
N LEU A 71 -2.99 -5.50 -10.60
CA LEU A 71 -1.99 -4.93 -9.72
C LEU A 71 -2.12 -5.54 -8.31
N PHE A 72 -1.05 -6.17 -7.85
CA PHE A 72 -0.88 -6.56 -6.45
C PHE A 72 -0.08 -5.48 -5.73
N VAL A 73 -0.54 -5.08 -4.55
CA VAL A 73 0.19 -4.17 -3.65
C VAL A 73 0.35 -4.90 -2.33
N LEU A 74 1.56 -5.32 -2.04
CA LEU A 74 1.92 -6.08 -0.84
C LEU A 74 3.00 -5.34 -0.06
N ASP A 75 3.02 -5.52 1.25
CA ASP A 75 4.06 -4.99 2.13
C ASP A 75 5.33 -5.85 2.09
N GLN A 76 6.50 -5.22 2.13
CA GLN A 76 7.77 -5.95 2.26
C GLN A 76 7.85 -6.66 3.61
N GLU A 77 7.28 -6.03 4.64
CA GLU A 77 7.29 -6.52 6.02
C GLU A 77 8.71 -6.70 6.56
N ASP A 78 8.99 -7.84 7.18
CA ASP A 78 10.31 -8.22 7.70
C ASP A 78 11.18 -8.94 6.66
N SER A 79 10.74 -9.04 5.42
CA SER A 79 11.54 -9.66 4.36
C SER A 79 12.80 -8.84 4.08
N PRO A 80 13.98 -9.47 3.89
CA PRO A 80 15.23 -8.76 3.68
C PRO A 80 15.21 -7.81 2.48
N SER A 81 14.47 -8.18 1.43
CA SER A 81 14.33 -7.36 0.22
C SER A 81 12.96 -7.55 -0.43
N PRO A 82 12.56 -6.64 -1.35
CA PRO A 82 11.39 -6.85 -2.18
C PRO A 82 11.43 -8.14 -3.00
N LEU A 83 12.63 -8.58 -3.42
CA LEU A 83 12.82 -9.83 -4.14
C LEU A 83 12.49 -11.04 -3.27
N ASP A 84 12.98 -11.07 -2.03
CA ASP A 84 12.68 -12.15 -1.08
C ASP A 84 11.18 -12.21 -0.78
N ARG A 85 10.52 -11.04 -0.65
CA ARG A 85 9.07 -10.97 -0.44
C ARG A 85 8.29 -11.50 -1.65
N LYS A 86 8.69 -11.14 -2.86
CA LYS A 86 8.11 -11.66 -4.10
C LYS A 86 8.27 -13.19 -4.17
N ASP A 87 9.47 -13.71 -3.85
CA ASP A 87 9.72 -15.15 -3.89
C ASP A 87 8.93 -15.92 -2.82
N GLN A 88 8.76 -15.33 -1.63
CA GLN A 88 7.89 -15.87 -0.60
C GLN A 88 6.44 -15.93 -1.10
N PHE A 89 5.91 -14.82 -1.61
CA PHE A 89 4.55 -14.73 -2.13
C PHE A 89 4.27 -15.80 -3.19
N LEU A 90 5.16 -15.93 -4.16
CA LEU A 90 5.00 -16.92 -5.22
C LEU A 90 5.05 -18.37 -4.69
N ARG A 91 5.96 -18.67 -3.75
CA ARG A 91 6.01 -20.00 -3.10
C ARG A 91 4.71 -20.31 -2.35
N ASP A 92 4.19 -19.36 -1.58
CA ASP A 92 2.98 -19.56 -0.79
C ASP A 92 1.76 -19.77 -1.69
N LEU A 93 1.68 -19.02 -2.80
CA LEU A 93 0.64 -19.23 -3.82
C LEU A 93 0.75 -20.62 -4.44
N GLN A 94 1.93 -21.03 -4.89
CA GLN A 94 2.14 -22.33 -5.55
C GLN A 94 1.89 -23.52 -4.59
N GLN A 95 2.26 -23.39 -3.32
CA GLN A 95 2.05 -24.44 -2.32
C GLN A 95 0.58 -24.63 -1.94
N ARG A 96 -0.20 -23.54 -1.92
CA ARG A 96 -1.63 -23.58 -1.54
C ARG A 96 -2.57 -23.72 -2.74
N ASP A 97 -2.04 -23.61 -3.97
CA ASP A 97 -2.84 -23.64 -5.21
C ASP A 97 -3.37 -25.03 -5.53
N LYS A 98 -4.67 -25.20 -5.33
CA LYS A 98 -5.38 -26.45 -5.64
C LYS A 98 -5.80 -26.60 -7.13
N TYR A 99 -5.71 -25.51 -7.87
CA TYR A 99 -6.25 -25.39 -9.23
C TYR A 99 -5.18 -25.30 -10.31
N GLY A 100 -3.88 -25.24 -9.90
CA GLY A 100 -2.77 -25.20 -10.83
C GLY A 100 -2.56 -23.85 -11.53
N PHE A 101 -3.27 -22.80 -11.11
CA PHE A 101 -3.17 -21.49 -11.73
C PHE A 101 -1.76 -20.89 -11.62
N TRP A 102 -1.13 -21.02 -10.44
CA TRP A 102 0.13 -20.36 -10.12
C TRP A 102 1.38 -21.13 -10.55
N HIS A 103 1.27 -22.41 -10.93
CA HIS A 103 2.43 -23.25 -11.24
C HIS A 103 3.25 -22.79 -12.46
N GLY A 104 2.61 -22.10 -13.40
CA GLY A 104 3.29 -21.58 -14.60
C GLY A 104 3.63 -20.09 -14.53
N ILE A 105 3.35 -19.42 -13.41
CA ILE A 105 3.55 -17.98 -13.28
C ILE A 105 4.89 -17.71 -12.64
N LEU A 106 5.74 -16.93 -13.33
CA LEU A 106 7.04 -16.46 -12.86
C LEU A 106 7.11 -14.95 -13.02
N PHE A 107 7.19 -14.25 -11.91
CA PHE A 107 7.38 -12.80 -11.92
C PHE A 107 8.83 -12.44 -12.28
N ALA A 108 9.03 -11.76 -13.40
CA ALA A 108 10.30 -11.17 -13.77
C ALA A 108 10.48 -9.81 -13.08
N HIS A 109 11.72 -9.44 -12.82
CA HIS A 109 12.03 -8.11 -12.28
C HIS A 109 11.74 -7.04 -13.34
N SER A 110 11.02 -6.00 -12.96
CA SER A 110 10.74 -4.88 -13.86
C SER A 110 11.94 -3.93 -13.96
N LEU A 111 12.18 -3.40 -15.14
CA LEU A 111 13.25 -2.41 -15.36
C LEU A 111 12.95 -1.03 -14.74
N VAL A 112 11.72 -0.79 -14.27
CA VAL A 112 11.30 0.52 -13.77
C VAL A 112 11.44 0.69 -12.27
N GLY A 113 11.72 -0.38 -11.50
CA GLY A 113 11.91 -0.29 -10.06
C GLY A 113 12.32 -1.62 -9.43
N VAL A 114 13.12 -1.54 -8.37
CA VAL A 114 13.64 -2.72 -7.64
C VAL A 114 12.56 -3.50 -6.88
N ASN A 115 11.40 -2.88 -6.65
CA ASN A 115 10.27 -3.42 -5.91
C ASN A 115 9.04 -3.70 -6.80
N ILE A 116 9.24 -3.73 -8.14
CA ILE A 116 8.20 -3.99 -9.13
C ILE A 116 8.56 -5.24 -9.91
N PHE A 117 7.62 -6.18 -9.99
CA PHE A 117 7.77 -7.45 -10.69
C PHE A 117 6.59 -7.69 -11.61
N GLU A 118 6.82 -8.31 -12.75
CA GLU A 118 5.83 -8.45 -13.80
C GLU A 118 5.76 -9.89 -14.32
N TYR A 119 4.55 -10.30 -14.71
CA TYR A 119 4.30 -11.48 -15.51
C TYR A 119 3.32 -11.09 -16.62
N GLN A 120 3.67 -11.44 -17.84
CA GLN A 120 2.80 -11.21 -19.01
C GLN A 120 2.79 -12.44 -19.91
N ALA A 121 1.62 -13.06 -20.05
CA ALA A 121 1.38 -14.14 -21.00
C ALA A 121 -0.13 -14.26 -21.29
N ASN A 122 -0.49 -14.71 -22.49
CA ASN A 122 -1.87 -15.04 -22.88
C ASN A 122 -2.90 -13.92 -22.56
N ASN A 123 -2.56 -12.68 -22.86
CA ASN A 123 -3.34 -11.47 -22.55
C ASN A 123 -3.49 -11.16 -21.05
N LEU A 124 -2.92 -11.98 -20.16
CA LEU A 124 -2.86 -11.71 -18.71
C LEU A 124 -1.60 -10.90 -18.39
N HIS A 125 -1.78 -9.75 -17.76
CA HIS A 125 -0.70 -8.90 -17.30
C HIS A 125 -0.82 -8.71 -15.80
N LEU A 126 0.09 -9.31 -15.03
CA LEU A 126 0.18 -9.19 -13.58
C LEU A 126 1.35 -8.29 -13.23
N VAL A 127 1.11 -7.29 -12.41
CA VAL A 127 2.15 -6.42 -11.85
C VAL A 127 2.10 -6.57 -10.33
N LEU A 128 3.23 -6.87 -9.73
CA LEU A 128 3.40 -6.95 -8.28
C LEU A 128 4.26 -5.77 -7.84
N HIS A 129 3.71 -4.91 -7.00
CA HIS A 129 4.42 -3.85 -6.28
C HIS A 129 4.60 -4.27 -4.83
N ILE A 130 5.85 -4.25 -4.34
CA ILE A 130 6.17 -4.45 -2.93
C ILE A 130 6.39 -3.09 -2.29
N SER A 131 5.59 -2.75 -1.28
CA SER A 131 5.74 -1.51 -0.52
C SER A 131 6.96 -1.60 0.38
N ASP A 132 7.97 -0.81 0.07
CA ASP A 132 9.29 -0.82 0.69
C ASP A 132 9.68 0.52 1.32
N ALA A 133 8.69 1.29 1.76
CA ALA A 133 8.90 2.62 2.33
C ALA A 133 9.92 2.57 3.47
N ILE A 134 10.98 3.39 3.35
CA ILE A 134 12.01 3.52 4.38
C ILE A 134 11.62 4.66 5.31
N VAL A 135 11.51 4.34 6.59
CA VAL A 135 11.26 5.32 7.65
C VAL A 135 12.38 5.22 8.67
N PRO A 136 13.07 6.32 9.02
CA PRO A 136 14.13 6.30 10.01
C PRO A 136 13.67 5.73 11.35
N GLY A 137 14.43 4.78 11.90
CA GLY A 137 14.12 4.13 13.18
C GLY A 137 13.07 3.01 13.11
N ILE A 138 12.51 2.71 11.95
CA ILE A 138 11.57 1.60 11.74
C ILE A 138 12.23 0.54 10.87
N SER A 139 12.27 -0.71 11.36
CA SER A 139 12.89 -1.82 10.65
C SER A 139 11.96 -2.43 9.60
N ARG A 140 10.68 -2.55 9.93
CA ARG A 140 9.66 -3.14 9.06
C ARG A 140 9.21 -2.15 7.99
N ARG A 141 9.13 -2.61 6.76
CA ARG A 141 8.73 -1.79 5.61
C ARG A 141 7.33 -2.16 5.16
N ASP A 142 6.44 -1.19 5.20
CA ASP A 142 5.04 -1.36 4.88
C ASP A 142 4.49 -0.11 4.14
N PHE A 143 3.26 -0.22 3.67
CA PHE A 143 2.58 0.88 2.98
C PHE A 143 2.32 2.08 3.91
N ASP A 144 2.07 1.84 5.18
CA ASP A 144 1.86 2.90 6.17
C ASP A 144 3.10 3.79 6.31
N GLY A 145 4.29 3.27 5.95
CA GLY A 145 5.54 4.04 5.89
C GLY A 145 5.50 5.20 4.89
N TYR A 146 4.79 5.08 3.78
CA TYR A 146 4.61 6.22 2.86
C TYR A 146 3.83 7.36 3.51
N ILE A 147 2.82 7.03 4.29
CA ILE A 147 2.00 8.02 5.01
C ILE A 147 2.83 8.71 6.10
N LEU A 148 3.64 7.93 6.81
CA LEU A 148 4.52 8.46 7.85
C LEU A 148 5.60 9.37 7.25
N ASN A 149 6.17 9.04 6.11
CA ASN A 149 7.11 9.91 5.38
C ASN A 149 6.48 11.27 5.02
N ILE A 150 5.21 11.32 4.66
CA ILE A 150 4.49 12.58 4.45
C ILE A 150 4.41 13.37 5.76
N LEU A 151 3.97 12.73 6.83
CA LEU A 151 3.79 13.38 8.14
C LEU A 151 5.10 13.87 8.75
N GLN A 152 6.21 13.18 8.51
CA GLN A 152 7.54 13.57 9.00
C GLN A 152 8.25 14.60 8.14
N ASN A 153 7.72 14.90 6.95
CA ASN A 153 8.28 15.94 6.10
C ASN A 153 7.87 17.33 6.61
N SER A 154 8.84 18.08 7.14
CA SER A 154 8.62 19.38 7.79
C SER A 154 7.99 20.45 6.86
N ASN A 155 8.15 20.31 5.55
CA ASN A 155 7.57 21.26 4.59
C ASN A 155 6.08 21.04 4.35
N ILE A 156 5.59 19.83 4.61
CA ILE A 156 4.23 19.40 4.24
C ILE A 156 3.37 19.17 5.47
N ASN A 157 3.93 18.64 6.54
CA ASN A 157 3.19 18.25 7.73
C ASN A 157 2.29 19.36 8.28
N GLN A 158 2.77 20.62 8.32
CA GLN A 158 1.98 21.73 8.81
C GLN A 158 0.74 22.02 7.95
N GLN A 159 0.87 21.93 6.63
CA GLN A 159 -0.26 22.17 5.71
C GLN A 159 -1.29 21.06 5.80
N VAL A 160 -0.84 19.80 5.90
CA VAL A 160 -1.72 18.64 6.00
C VAL A 160 -2.44 18.63 7.34
N VAL A 161 -1.71 18.78 8.43
CA VAL A 161 -2.26 18.69 9.78
C VAL A 161 -3.24 19.80 10.07
N SER A 162 -2.97 21.04 9.66
CA SER A 162 -3.92 22.15 9.85
C SER A 162 -5.25 21.95 9.13
N ARG A 163 -5.28 21.17 8.04
CA ARG A 163 -6.51 20.81 7.32
C ARG A 163 -7.25 19.61 7.94
N ILE A 164 -6.55 18.74 8.65
CA ILE A 164 -7.15 17.62 9.38
C ILE A 164 -7.79 18.10 10.68
N ASP A 165 -7.11 19.02 11.41
CA ASP A 165 -7.64 19.64 12.63
C ASP A 165 -7.31 21.15 12.69
N GLU A 166 -8.27 21.97 12.26
CA GLU A 166 -8.14 23.44 12.24
C GLU A 166 -8.13 24.07 13.63
N ARG A 167 -8.48 23.32 14.68
CA ARG A 167 -8.75 23.85 16.03
C ARG A 167 -7.53 23.88 16.94
N GLN A 168 -6.42 23.26 16.55
CA GLN A 168 -5.29 23.07 17.44
C GLN A 168 -3.98 23.58 16.84
N ASN A 169 -3.03 23.89 17.73
CA ASN A 169 -1.69 24.26 17.33
C ASN A 169 -0.98 23.03 16.76
N CYS A 170 -0.84 23.01 15.44
CA CYS A 170 -0.27 21.92 14.68
C CYS A 170 1.14 21.51 15.16
N GLN A 171 2.01 22.48 15.48
CA GLN A 171 3.36 22.20 15.97
C GLN A 171 3.36 21.45 17.31
N GLN A 172 2.46 21.82 18.22
CA GLN A 172 2.32 21.11 19.50
C GLN A 172 1.82 19.69 19.31
N LEU A 173 0.90 19.46 18.39
CA LEU A 173 0.38 18.12 18.10
C LEU A 173 1.44 17.22 17.47
N LEU A 174 2.21 17.77 16.55
CA LEU A 174 3.35 17.05 15.96
C LEU A 174 4.40 16.70 17.02
N HIS A 175 4.75 17.66 17.89
CA HIS A 175 5.68 17.42 18.99
C HIS A 175 5.18 16.30 19.93
N LYS A 176 3.90 16.30 20.27
CA LYS A 176 3.31 15.21 21.06
C LYS A 176 3.42 13.85 20.38
N ALA A 177 3.07 13.77 19.10
CA ALA A 177 3.11 12.53 18.34
C ALA A 177 4.55 12.00 18.19
N GLU A 178 5.47 12.87 17.81
CA GLU A 178 6.82 12.48 17.41
C GLU A 178 7.79 12.32 18.58
N ILE A 179 7.60 13.07 19.67
CA ILE A 179 8.52 13.13 20.79
C ILE A 179 7.88 12.59 22.07
N GLU A 180 6.79 13.20 22.55
CA GLU A 180 6.26 12.87 23.88
C GLU A 180 5.74 11.43 23.94
N PHE A 181 4.87 11.04 23.01
CA PHE A 181 4.33 9.67 22.97
C PHE A 181 5.40 8.64 22.63
N THR A 182 6.29 8.97 21.72
CA THR A 182 7.39 8.07 21.35
C THR A 182 8.31 7.82 22.56
N ASN A 183 8.74 8.87 23.27
CA ASN A 183 9.58 8.72 24.46
C ASN A 183 8.86 7.97 25.59
N LEU A 184 7.58 8.25 25.80
CA LEU A 184 6.77 7.52 26.77
C LEU A 184 6.70 6.03 26.47
N MET A 185 6.48 5.67 25.22
CA MET A 185 6.37 4.27 24.80
C MET A 185 7.71 3.55 24.90
N VAL A 186 8.79 4.15 24.42
CA VAL A 186 10.14 3.58 24.50
C VAL A 186 10.57 3.39 25.96
N SER A 187 10.31 4.37 26.85
CA SER A 187 10.64 4.27 28.27
C SER A 187 9.87 3.15 28.99
N ASN A 188 8.74 2.72 28.43
CA ASN A 188 7.95 1.58 28.92
C ASN A 188 8.27 0.26 28.20
N GLY A 189 9.34 0.20 27.42
CA GLY A 189 9.82 -1.01 26.75
C GLY A 189 9.15 -1.36 25.45
N TYR A 190 8.36 -0.46 24.86
CA TYR A 190 7.78 -0.66 23.55
C TYR A 190 8.80 -0.40 22.43
N LEU A 191 8.91 -1.34 21.52
CA LEU A 191 9.71 -1.18 20.31
C LEU A 191 8.81 -0.74 19.15
N TRP A 192 9.17 0.36 18.53
CA TRP A 192 8.50 0.87 17.33
C TRP A 192 9.03 0.13 16.09
N THR A 193 8.41 -0.98 15.75
CA THR A 193 8.82 -1.80 14.60
C THR A 193 8.00 -1.53 13.34
N HIS A 194 6.85 -0.87 13.48
CA HIS A 194 5.88 -0.65 12.41
C HIS A 194 5.53 0.82 12.23
N ALA A 195 5.45 1.29 11.00
CA ALA A 195 4.95 2.63 10.69
C ALA A 195 3.53 2.86 11.22
N LYS A 196 2.68 1.84 11.18
CA LYS A 196 1.32 1.87 11.72
C LYS A 196 1.25 2.27 13.20
N SER A 197 2.20 1.82 14.02
CA SER A 197 2.24 2.20 15.44
C SER A 197 2.45 3.71 15.62
N TRP A 198 3.29 4.30 14.78
CA TRP A 198 3.52 5.74 14.77
C TRP A 198 2.29 6.50 14.27
N LEU A 199 1.57 6.00 13.27
CA LEU A 199 0.32 6.62 12.84
C LEU A 199 -0.71 6.69 13.97
N TYR A 200 -0.76 5.70 14.87
CA TYR A 200 -1.61 5.77 16.05
C TYR A 200 -1.18 6.85 17.04
N ALA A 201 0.10 7.16 17.14
CA ALA A 201 0.56 8.30 17.95
C ALA A 201 0.03 9.64 17.39
N TYR A 202 0.07 9.81 16.06
CA TYR A 202 -0.52 10.99 15.40
C TYR A 202 -2.04 11.05 15.59
N ILE A 203 -2.74 9.96 15.37
CA ILE A 203 -4.19 9.84 15.53
C ILE A 203 -4.60 10.25 16.96
N THR A 204 -3.85 9.77 17.96
CA THR A 204 -4.08 10.06 19.38
C THR A 204 -3.80 11.52 19.70
N ALA A 205 -2.66 12.05 19.25
CA ALA A 205 -2.27 13.44 19.49
C ALA A 205 -3.29 14.42 18.89
N PHE A 206 -3.79 14.13 17.70
CA PHE A 206 -4.75 14.96 16.98
C PHE A 206 -6.20 14.73 17.41
N GLN A 207 -6.45 13.77 18.30
CA GLN A 207 -7.80 13.34 18.66
C GLN A 207 -8.68 13.04 17.43
N TYR A 208 -8.07 12.46 16.41
CA TYR A 208 -8.73 12.12 15.17
C TYR A 208 -9.81 11.05 15.41
N ARG A 209 -11.05 11.34 14.97
CA ARG A 209 -12.22 10.48 15.22
C ARG A 209 -12.43 9.40 14.16
N GLY A 210 -11.37 8.82 13.65
CA GLY A 210 -11.41 7.79 12.63
C GLY A 210 -10.38 6.69 12.85
N SER A 211 -10.46 5.64 12.02
CA SER A 211 -9.42 4.61 11.99
C SER A 211 -8.14 5.14 11.33
N HIS A 212 -7.03 4.40 11.49
CA HIS A 212 -5.78 4.70 10.79
C HIS A 212 -5.96 4.77 9.25
N VAL A 213 -6.86 3.96 8.70
CA VAL A 213 -7.20 3.96 7.27
C VAL A 213 -7.77 5.31 6.82
N TRP A 214 -8.74 5.84 7.58
CA TRP A 214 -9.33 7.15 7.28
C TRP A 214 -8.35 8.29 7.51
N PHE A 215 -7.50 8.16 8.52
CA PHE A 215 -6.44 9.13 8.78
C PHE A 215 -5.43 9.17 7.62
N ALA A 216 -4.93 8.01 7.18
CA ALA A 216 -4.04 7.90 6.03
C ALA A 216 -4.66 8.48 4.76
N ARG A 217 -5.94 8.17 4.48
CA ARG A 217 -6.69 8.75 3.36
C ARG A 217 -6.72 10.27 3.43
N ASP A 218 -7.02 10.84 4.60
CA ASP A 218 -7.13 12.29 4.75
C ASP A 218 -5.75 12.96 4.66
N VAL A 219 -4.70 12.34 5.18
CA VAL A 219 -3.32 12.80 4.96
C VAL A 219 -3.02 12.92 3.46
N VAL A 220 -3.26 11.85 2.69
CA VAL A 220 -3.00 11.85 1.24
C VAL A 220 -3.92 12.84 0.51
N LYS A 221 -5.17 12.95 0.91
CA LYS A 221 -6.12 13.90 0.30
C LYS A 221 -5.63 15.35 0.38
N TYR A 222 -5.03 15.74 1.50
CA TYR A 222 -4.59 17.11 1.73
C TYR A 222 -3.14 17.38 1.35
N THR A 223 -2.36 16.34 1.04
CA THR A 223 -0.99 16.49 0.56
C THR A 223 -0.97 17.02 -0.88
N PRO A 224 -0.08 17.97 -1.21
CA PRO A 224 0.12 18.45 -2.57
C PRO A 224 0.46 17.33 -3.57
N ASP A 225 0.05 17.49 -4.82
CA ASP A 225 0.17 16.44 -5.83
C ASP A 225 1.62 16.13 -6.23
N ASP A 226 2.49 17.13 -6.23
CA ASP A 226 3.92 16.99 -6.52
C ASP A 226 4.63 16.12 -5.46
N GLU A 227 4.29 16.30 -4.20
CA GLU A 227 4.81 15.51 -3.10
C GLU A 227 4.27 14.07 -3.14
N LEU A 228 2.99 13.92 -3.45
CA LEU A 228 2.41 12.58 -3.62
C LEU A 228 3.11 11.81 -4.75
N ARG A 229 3.46 12.51 -5.84
CA ARG A 229 4.22 11.90 -6.95
C ARG A 229 5.61 11.46 -6.54
N GLN A 230 6.24 12.14 -5.60
CA GLN A 230 7.53 11.73 -5.05
C GLN A 230 7.39 10.55 -4.09
N VAL A 231 6.50 10.66 -3.11
CA VAL A 231 6.32 9.62 -2.08
C VAL A 231 5.83 8.31 -2.69
N PHE A 232 4.89 8.36 -3.63
CA PHE A 232 4.32 7.17 -4.28
C PHE A 232 4.94 6.87 -5.65
N ALA A 233 6.16 7.34 -5.93
CA ALA A 233 6.79 7.19 -7.25
C ALA A 233 6.85 5.73 -7.71
N SER A 234 7.17 4.78 -6.82
CA SER A 234 7.24 3.35 -7.16
C SER A 234 5.86 2.75 -7.46
N LEU A 235 4.83 3.11 -6.69
CA LEU A 235 3.46 2.68 -6.95
C LEU A 235 2.93 3.25 -8.28
N ILE A 236 3.24 4.52 -8.57
CA ILE A 236 2.90 5.15 -9.84
C ILE A 236 3.62 4.45 -11.00
N ALA A 237 4.91 4.12 -10.83
CA ALA A 237 5.66 3.37 -11.83
C ALA A 237 5.05 1.99 -12.08
N ALA A 238 4.63 1.27 -11.03
CA ALA A 238 3.93 -0.01 -11.16
C ALA A 238 2.59 0.14 -11.90
N TRP A 239 1.80 1.15 -11.58
CA TRP A 239 0.54 1.44 -12.26
C TRP A 239 0.72 1.73 -13.75
N ASN A 240 1.78 2.45 -14.09
CA ASN A 240 2.10 2.84 -15.48
C ASN A 240 2.64 1.67 -16.33
N ARG A 241 2.72 0.45 -15.77
CA ARG A 241 3.07 -0.76 -16.55
C ARG A 241 1.91 -1.26 -17.42
N PHE A 242 0.71 -0.84 -17.16
CA PHE A 242 -0.49 -1.22 -17.90
C PHE A 242 -0.77 -0.29 -19.09
#